data_202e4f7ba579253ca2b499080eb2038d
#
_entry.id   202e4f7ba579253ca2b499080eb2038d
#
_cell.length_a   1.000
_cell.length_b   1.000
_cell.length_c   1.000
_cell.angle_alpha   90.00
_cell.angle_beta   90.00
_cell.angle_gamma   90.00
#
_symmetry.space_group_name_H-M   'P 1'
#
loop_
_entity.id
_entity.type
_entity.pdbx_description
1 polymer ?
#
loop_
_entity_poly.entity_id
_entity_poly.type
_entity_poly.pdbx_seq_one_letter_code
_entity_poly.pdbx_strand_id
1 'polypeptide(L)'
;GWILKPFQHLVSNFGIPNYAEVDPTVLFSLSYILMFGMMFGDIGHGIVIATGSLLLAKKYRSFSIVGFLLGLSSVSFGFVYGSLFGYENIIQPLWMSPMHDPTLVLLVALGWGALFLIISNLLAIRNYLTVGLKQQAFYSGKGIAGLLFYLAALFAAYQLMVNKQFGLLEIIYLLAPLSFIMRFQWKQSTAGLFERILVVFIETLELIISTVSSTLSFLRVAAFSLNHIALAAAVFSIASMMDMTGHWVTVVLGNIFIIVLEGAIVAIQCLRLEYYEGFSRFFSGKGKAFKPLKLDI
;
A
#
# COMPACT_ATOMS: atom_id res chain seq x y z
N GLY A 1 -11.13 12.96 -14.60
CA GLY A 1 -10.18 13.47 -15.60
C GLY A 1 -9.55 12.34 -16.42
N TRP A 2 -9.00 12.66 -17.58
CA TRP A 2 -8.40 11.69 -18.49
C TRP A 2 -7.22 10.89 -17.88
N ILE A 3 -6.50 11.47 -16.92
CA ILE A 3 -5.39 10.85 -16.17
C ILE A 3 -5.87 9.73 -15.24
N LEU A 4 -7.06 9.86 -14.66
CA LEU A 4 -7.60 8.89 -13.73
C LEU A 4 -8.29 7.70 -14.39
N LYS A 5 -8.69 7.81 -15.66
CA LYS A 5 -9.36 6.72 -16.40
C LYS A 5 -8.57 5.38 -16.39
N PRO A 6 -7.25 5.35 -16.62
CA PRO A 6 -6.50 4.10 -16.55
C PRO A 6 -6.53 3.44 -15.16
N PHE A 7 -6.44 4.25 -14.11
CA PHE A 7 -6.53 3.77 -12.72
C PHE A 7 -7.94 3.29 -12.38
N GLN A 8 -8.98 3.91 -12.94
CA GLN A 8 -10.35 3.46 -12.80
C GLN A 8 -10.55 2.04 -13.37
N HIS A 9 -9.86 1.69 -14.46
CA HIS A 9 -9.87 0.31 -14.96
C HIS A 9 -9.22 -0.66 -13.97
N LEU A 10 -8.13 -0.28 -13.31
CA LEU A 10 -7.50 -1.11 -12.28
C LEU A 10 -8.42 -1.29 -11.08
N VAL A 11 -9.08 -0.22 -10.63
CA VAL A 11 -10.08 -0.28 -9.54
C VAL A 11 -11.27 -1.16 -9.93
N SER A 12 -11.76 -1.06 -11.17
CA SER A 12 -12.89 -1.86 -11.65
C SER A 12 -12.60 -3.37 -11.74
N ASN A 13 -11.33 -3.77 -11.80
CA ASN A 13 -10.93 -5.18 -11.71
C ASN A 13 -11.20 -5.77 -10.32
N PHE A 14 -11.12 -4.96 -9.26
CA PHE A 14 -11.51 -5.38 -7.92
C PHE A 14 -13.03 -5.39 -7.76
N GLY A 15 -13.72 -4.36 -8.28
CA GLY A 15 -15.17 -4.24 -8.23
C GLY A 15 -15.65 -2.84 -8.62
N ILE A 16 -16.96 -2.68 -8.67
CA ILE A 16 -17.60 -1.39 -8.95
C ILE A 16 -18.07 -0.80 -7.63
N PRO A 17 -17.80 0.51 -7.37
CA PRO A 17 -18.26 1.17 -6.15
C PRO A 17 -19.78 1.21 -6.10
N ASN A 18 -20.33 1.03 -4.90
CA ASN A 18 -21.74 1.24 -4.64
C ASN A 18 -22.05 2.74 -4.69
N TYR A 19 -23.29 3.12 -5.01
CA TYR A 19 -23.65 4.53 -5.18
C TYR A 19 -23.37 5.42 -3.95
N ALA A 20 -23.45 4.86 -2.76
CA ALA A 20 -23.19 5.56 -1.50
C ALA A 20 -21.72 5.49 -1.03
N GLU A 21 -20.88 4.71 -1.71
CA GLU A 21 -19.46 4.58 -1.36
C GLU A 21 -18.61 5.66 -2.02
N VAL A 22 -17.53 6.04 -1.35
CA VAL A 22 -16.54 6.95 -1.92
C VAL A 22 -15.81 6.25 -3.07
N ASP A 23 -15.64 6.94 -4.20
CA ASP A 23 -14.83 6.45 -5.31
C ASP A 23 -13.35 6.34 -4.88
N PRO A 24 -12.79 5.12 -4.81
CA PRO A 24 -11.42 4.91 -4.36
C PRO A 24 -10.37 5.35 -5.38
N THR A 25 -10.75 5.68 -6.63
CA THR A 25 -9.81 5.89 -7.74
C THR A 25 -8.75 6.95 -7.46
N VAL A 26 -9.11 8.04 -6.78
CA VAL A 26 -8.14 9.13 -6.48
C VAL A 26 -7.12 8.68 -5.44
N LEU A 27 -7.59 8.09 -4.34
CA LEU A 27 -6.69 7.56 -3.30
C LEU A 27 -5.79 6.47 -3.88
N PHE A 28 -6.39 5.52 -4.62
CA PHE A 28 -5.69 4.45 -5.29
C PHE A 28 -4.59 4.96 -6.22
N SER A 29 -4.91 5.92 -7.09
CA SER A 29 -3.92 6.42 -8.06
C SER A 29 -2.73 7.08 -7.36
N LEU A 30 -2.98 7.87 -6.32
CA LEU A 30 -1.93 8.57 -5.59
C LEU A 30 -1.05 7.60 -4.80
N SER A 31 -1.66 6.73 -4.00
CA SER A 31 -0.93 5.77 -3.17
C SER A 31 -0.19 4.72 -4.00
N TYR A 32 -0.78 4.25 -5.10
CA TYR A 32 -0.16 3.31 -6.02
C TYR A 32 1.11 3.89 -6.67
N ILE A 33 1.04 5.15 -7.16
CA ILE A 33 2.19 5.85 -7.75
C ILE A 33 3.29 6.04 -6.69
N LEU A 34 2.93 6.48 -5.48
CA LEU A 34 3.90 6.71 -4.40
C LEU A 34 4.56 5.41 -3.94
N MET A 35 3.77 4.35 -3.69
CA MET A 35 4.33 3.06 -3.27
C MET A 35 5.24 2.45 -4.33
N PHE A 36 4.89 2.56 -5.62
CA PHE A 36 5.77 2.10 -6.69
C PHE A 36 7.13 2.82 -6.64
N GLY A 37 7.13 4.16 -6.54
CA GLY A 37 8.37 4.93 -6.45
C GLY A 37 9.17 4.60 -5.19
N MET A 38 8.51 4.39 -4.04
CA MET A 38 9.19 3.98 -2.80
C MET A 38 9.86 2.61 -2.92
N MET A 39 9.25 1.66 -3.64
CA MET A 39 9.78 0.31 -3.84
C MET A 39 10.84 0.25 -4.95
N PHE A 40 10.67 1.04 -6.00
CA PHE A 40 11.47 1.02 -7.23
C PHE A 40 12.09 2.40 -7.51
N GLY A 41 12.77 2.97 -6.49
CA GLY A 41 13.33 4.31 -6.54
C GLY A 41 14.70 4.36 -7.20
N ASP A 42 14.74 4.55 -8.54
CA ASP A 42 15.95 4.72 -9.31
C ASP A 42 15.73 5.67 -10.48
N ILE A 43 16.61 6.66 -10.64
CA ILE A 43 16.48 7.69 -11.67
C ILE A 43 16.59 7.08 -13.07
N GLY A 44 17.62 6.24 -13.31
CA GLY A 44 17.89 5.66 -14.62
C GLY A 44 16.76 4.72 -15.07
N HIS A 45 16.38 3.80 -14.19
CA HIS A 45 15.28 2.87 -14.46
C HIS A 45 13.95 3.60 -14.63
N GLY A 46 13.69 4.63 -13.81
CA GLY A 46 12.49 5.46 -13.93
C GLY A 46 12.39 6.19 -15.27
N ILE A 47 13.49 6.76 -15.77
CA ILE A 47 13.55 7.40 -17.10
C ILE A 47 13.27 6.38 -18.20
N VAL A 48 13.85 5.18 -18.12
CA VAL A 48 13.60 4.12 -19.10
C VAL A 48 12.14 3.70 -19.12
N ILE A 49 11.51 3.51 -17.95
CA ILE A 49 10.09 3.19 -17.85
C ILE A 49 9.22 4.32 -18.41
N ALA A 50 9.50 5.58 -18.06
CA ALA A 50 8.75 6.74 -18.52
C ALA A 50 8.83 6.90 -20.05
N THR A 51 10.05 6.85 -20.61
CA THR A 51 10.27 6.98 -22.07
C THR A 51 9.71 5.79 -22.83
N GLY A 52 9.92 4.56 -22.36
CA GLY A 52 9.33 3.35 -22.94
C GLY A 52 7.79 3.41 -22.95
N SER A 53 7.20 3.90 -21.87
CA SER A 53 5.75 4.10 -21.81
C SER A 53 5.25 5.13 -22.84
N LEU A 54 5.97 6.24 -23.05
CA LEU A 54 5.62 7.23 -24.07
C LEU A 54 5.71 6.67 -25.50
N LEU A 55 6.69 5.83 -25.78
CA LEU A 55 6.81 5.18 -27.07
C LEU A 55 5.62 4.24 -27.37
N LEU A 56 5.09 3.59 -26.33
CA LEU A 56 3.92 2.72 -26.42
C LEU A 56 2.58 3.49 -26.44
N ALA A 57 2.58 4.81 -26.26
CA ALA A 57 1.38 5.64 -26.13
C ALA A 57 0.47 5.57 -27.36
N LYS A 58 1.03 5.41 -28.57
CA LYS A 58 0.28 5.29 -29.83
C LYS A 58 -0.61 4.03 -29.86
N LYS A 59 -0.14 2.93 -29.26
CA LYS A 59 -0.83 1.63 -29.31
C LYS A 59 -1.65 1.35 -28.04
N TYR A 60 -1.12 1.70 -26.84
CA TYR A 60 -1.70 1.37 -25.54
C TYR A 60 -1.78 2.60 -24.63
N ARG A 61 -2.60 3.60 -25.01
CA ARG A 61 -2.69 4.90 -24.33
C ARG A 61 -2.93 4.81 -22.84
N SER A 62 -3.81 3.93 -22.39
CA SER A 62 -4.13 3.78 -20.95
C SER A 62 -2.95 3.26 -20.13
N PHE A 63 -2.29 2.19 -20.61
CA PHE A 63 -1.11 1.65 -19.94
C PHE A 63 0.08 2.61 -19.97
N SER A 64 0.22 3.36 -21.06
CA SER A 64 1.27 4.37 -21.20
C SER A 64 1.16 5.49 -20.17
N ILE A 65 -0.05 5.96 -19.85
CA ILE A 65 -0.24 6.98 -18.81
C ILE A 65 0.19 6.44 -17.45
N VAL A 66 -0.22 5.22 -17.10
CA VAL A 66 0.18 4.59 -15.83
C VAL A 66 1.69 4.42 -15.78
N GLY A 67 2.29 3.79 -16.80
CA GLY A 67 3.73 3.55 -16.85
C GLY A 67 4.56 4.85 -16.79
N PHE A 68 4.11 5.92 -17.47
CA PHE A 68 4.75 7.23 -17.41
C PHE A 68 4.73 7.81 -15.99
N LEU A 69 3.59 7.76 -15.30
CA LEU A 69 3.46 8.26 -13.93
C LEU A 69 4.27 7.42 -12.94
N LEU A 70 4.31 6.10 -13.12
CA LEU A 70 5.16 5.23 -12.31
C LEU A 70 6.64 5.51 -12.52
N GLY A 71 7.07 5.69 -13.79
CA GLY A 71 8.44 6.09 -14.12
C GLY A 71 8.83 7.44 -13.52
N LEU A 72 7.92 8.43 -13.56
CA LEU A 72 8.15 9.74 -12.94
C LEU A 72 8.29 9.64 -11.41
N SER A 73 7.46 8.82 -10.77
CA SER A 73 7.58 8.54 -9.34
C SER A 73 8.91 7.85 -9.00
N SER A 74 9.31 6.85 -9.79
CA SER A 74 10.61 6.18 -9.64
C SER A 74 11.78 7.16 -9.73
N VAL A 75 11.76 8.09 -10.70
CA VAL A 75 12.74 9.16 -10.81
C VAL A 75 12.77 10.04 -9.56
N SER A 76 11.60 10.45 -9.06
CA SER A 76 11.49 11.31 -7.88
C SER A 76 12.09 10.65 -6.64
N PHE A 77 11.74 9.39 -6.38
CA PHE A 77 12.33 8.61 -5.27
C PHE A 77 13.79 8.24 -5.51
N GLY A 78 14.20 8.07 -6.78
CA GLY A 78 15.60 7.88 -7.15
C GLY A 78 16.49 9.06 -6.72
N PHE A 79 15.99 10.31 -6.82
CA PHE A 79 16.68 11.48 -6.25
C PHE A 79 16.71 11.45 -4.72
N VAL A 80 15.65 10.99 -4.07
CA VAL A 80 15.60 10.86 -2.60
C VAL A 80 16.64 9.86 -2.11
N TYR A 81 16.81 8.75 -2.81
CA TYR A 81 17.72 7.65 -2.46
C TYR A 81 19.14 7.85 -3.02
N GLY A 82 19.31 8.72 -4.03
CA GLY A 82 20.59 8.93 -4.70
C GLY A 82 21.01 7.80 -5.64
N SER A 83 20.06 7.04 -6.20
CA SER A 83 20.31 5.88 -7.08
C SER A 83 20.15 6.25 -8.54
N LEU A 84 21.17 5.95 -9.36
CA LEU A 84 21.17 6.09 -10.81
C LEU A 84 21.63 4.78 -11.48
N PHE A 85 20.74 4.02 -12.10
CA PHE A 85 21.01 2.68 -12.64
C PHE A 85 21.67 1.74 -11.61
N GLY A 86 21.29 1.88 -10.33
CA GLY A 86 21.87 1.13 -9.22
C GLY A 86 23.22 1.64 -8.70
N TYR A 87 23.78 2.71 -9.27
CA TYR A 87 24.96 3.39 -8.72
C TYR A 87 24.53 4.39 -7.64
N GLU A 88 24.99 4.20 -6.40
CA GLU A 88 24.71 5.12 -5.28
C GLU A 88 25.80 6.19 -5.08
N ASN A 89 26.95 6.05 -5.76
CA ASN A 89 28.08 6.94 -5.58
C ASN A 89 28.07 8.18 -6.50
N ILE A 90 27.13 8.25 -7.46
CA ILE A 90 27.09 9.32 -8.47
C ILE A 90 26.34 10.54 -7.95
N ILE A 91 25.23 10.30 -7.25
CA ILE A 91 24.35 11.36 -6.74
C ILE A 91 24.27 11.21 -5.22
N GLN A 92 24.52 12.30 -4.51
CA GLN A 92 24.30 12.30 -3.06
C GLN A 92 22.80 12.17 -2.76
N PRO A 93 22.39 11.23 -1.89
CA PRO A 93 20.99 11.09 -1.52
C PRO A 93 20.48 12.37 -0.86
N LEU A 94 19.29 12.82 -1.27
CA LEU A 94 18.67 14.02 -0.69
C LEU A 94 18.21 13.80 0.75
N TRP A 95 17.84 12.59 1.11
CA TRP A 95 17.33 12.28 2.45
C TRP A 95 17.95 11.03 3.06
N MET A 96 17.82 9.86 2.43
CA MET A 96 18.36 8.61 2.96
C MET A 96 18.81 7.68 1.83
N SER A 97 19.84 6.88 2.11
CA SER A 97 20.19 5.72 1.28
C SER A 97 19.65 4.46 1.97
N PRO A 98 18.83 3.65 1.31
CA PRO A 98 18.30 2.42 1.89
C PRO A 98 19.39 1.42 2.30
N MET A 99 20.55 1.47 1.67
CA MET A 99 21.67 0.58 2.00
C MET A 99 22.39 0.99 3.29
N HIS A 100 22.47 2.29 3.58
CA HIS A 100 23.13 2.78 4.80
C HIS A 100 22.23 2.71 6.02
N ASP A 101 20.92 3.00 5.85
CA ASP A 101 19.97 3.07 6.95
C ASP A 101 18.71 2.21 6.72
N PRO A 102 18.83 0.87 6.64
CA PRO A 102 17.70 -0.01 6.37
C PRO A 102 16.59 0.08 7.44
N THR A 103 16.95 0.35 8.70
CA THR A 103 15.98 0.53 9.78
C THR A 103 15.11 1.78 9.59
N LEU A 104 15.67 2.85 9.06
CA LEU A 104 14.91 4.07 8.74
C LEU A 104 13.89 3.80 7.62
N VAL A 105 14.31 3.08 6.58
CA VAL A 105 13.41 2.69 5.47
C VAL A 105 12.24 1.84 5.97
N LEU A 106 12.50 0.89 6.89
CA LEU A 106 11.46 0.08 7.53
C LEU A 106 10.48 0.95 8.33
N LEU A 107 10.98 1.92 9.10
CA LEU A 107 10.14 2.84 9.87
C LEU A 107 9.30 3.74 8.97
N VAL A 108 9.86 4.25 7.88
CA VAL A 108 9.14 5.06 6.90
C VAL A 108 8.05 4.26 6.21
N ALA A 109 8.33 3.02 5.82
CA ALA A 109 7.35 2.13 5.22
C ALA A 109 6.19 1.79 6.19
N LEU A 110 6.50 1.52 7.46
CA LEU A 110 5.48 1.34 8.50
C LEU A 110 4.67 2.61 8.74
N GLY A 111 5.33 3.77 8.80
CA GLY A 111 4.65 5.07 8.93
C GLY A 111 3.72 5.37 7.77
N TRP A 112 4.17 5.11 6.54
CA TRP A 112 3.32 5.20 5.34
C TRP A 112 2.12 4.25 5.43
N GLY A 113 2.36 2.98 5.81
CA GLY A 113 1.30 2.00 6.00
C GLY A 113 0.29 2.42 7.06
N ALA A 114 0.76 2.94 8.19
CA ALA A 114 -0.10 3.47 9.25
C ALA A 114 -0.98 4.63 8.75
N LEU A 115 -0.39 5.60 8.04
CA LEU A 115 -1.12 6.70 7.44
C LEU A 115 -2.19 6.21 6.45
N PHE A 116 -1.82 5.28 5.56
CA PHE A 116 -2.72 4.71 4.57
C PHE A 116 -3.91 3.97 5.22
N LEU A 117 -3.64 3.18 6.27
CA LEU A 117 -4.69 2.47 7.02
C LEU A 117 -5.60 3.41 7.79
N ILE A 118 -5.08 4.51 8.36
CA ILE A 118 -5.87 5.56 9.00
C ILE A 118 -6.82 6.20 7.98
N ILE A 119 -6.31 6.60 6.81
CA ILE A 119 -7.14 7.18 5.73
C ILE A 119 -8.22 6.19 5.28
N SER A 120 -7.87 4.91 5.09
CA SER A 120 -8.83 3.86 4.70
C SER A 120 -9.93 3.66 5.75
N ASN A 121 -9.60 3.70 7.05
CA ASN A 121 -10.59 3.64 8.12
C ASN A 121 -11.48 4.90 8.15
N LEU A 122 -10.93 6.09 7.93
CA LEU A 122 -11.72 7.32 7.86
C LEU A 122 -12.73 7.29 6.70
N LEU A 123 -12.33 6.74 5.54
CA LEU A 123 -13.23 6.52 4.41
C LEU A 123 -14.33 5.50 4.73
N ALA A 124 -14.00 4.43 5.45
CA ALA A 124 -14.99 3.46 5.93
C ALA A 124 -16.02 4.11 6.86
N ILE A 125 -15.57 4.92 7.82
CA ILE A 125 -16.46 5.67 8.73
C ILE A 125 -17.38 6.60 7.94
N ARG A 126 -16.83 7.35 6.97
CA ARG A 126 -17.62 8.22 6.09
C ARG A 126 -18.68 7.43 5.34
N ASN A 127 -18.33 6.27 4.76
CA ASN A 127 -19.28 5.42 4.03
C ASN A 127 -20.41 4.94 4.94
N TYR A 128 -20.13 4.51 6.18
CA TYR A 128 -21.17 4.14 7.14
C TYR A 128 -22.10 5.31 7.50
N LEU A 129 -21.55 6.51 7.65
CA LEU A 129 -22.33 7.71 7.95
C LEU A 129 -23.23 8.11 6.79
N THR A 130 -22.76 8.00 5.54
CA THR A 130 -23.55 8.34 4.34
C THR A 130 -24.70 7.37 4.12
N VAL A 131 -24.53 6.09 4.46
CA VAL A 131 -25.59 5.07 4.41
C VAL A 131 -26.56 5.19 5.61
N GLY A 132 -26.23 6.00 6.62
CA GLY A 132 -27.08 6.17 7.81
C GLY A 132 -26.86 5.11 8.89
N LEU A 133 -25.87 4.24 8.75
CA LEU A 133 -25.52 3.18 9.70
C LEU A 133 -24.67 3.70 10.87
N LYS A 134 -25.21 4.66 11.64
CA LYS A 134 -24.50 5.36 12.72
C LYS A 134 -23.89 4.40 13.75
N GLN A 135 -24.62 3.36 14.15
CA GLN A 135 -24.10 2.41 15.14
C GLN A 135 -22.85 1.66 14.64
N GLN A 136 -22.83 1.26 13.37
CA GLN A 136 -21.66 0.64 12.76
C GLN A 136 -20.51 1.63 12.61
N ALA A 137 -20.80 2.88 12.25
CA ALA A 137 -19.78 3.95 12.15
C ALA A 137 -19.06 4.19 13.49
N PHE A 138 -19.77 4.10 14.63
CA PHE A 138 -19.16 4.37 15.95
C PHE A 138 -18.53 3.13 16.59
N TYR A 139 -19.18 1.98 16.55
CA TYR A 139 -18.84 0.82 17.39
C TYR A 139 -18.26 -0.37 16.65
N SER A 140 -18.26 -0.41 15.32
CA SER A 140 -17.68 -1.53 14.58
C SER A 140 -16.15 -1.51 14.57
N GLY A 141 -15.53 -2.66 14.28
CA GLY A 141 -14.09 -2.77 14.10
C GLY A 141 -13.52 -1.96 12.91
N LYS A 142 -14.37 -1.57 11.93
CA LYS A 142 -14.04 -0.65 10.82
C LYS A 142 -14.55 0.78 11.07
N GLY A 143 -15.12 1.05 12.23
CA GLY A 143 -15.64 2.33 12.66
C GLY A 143 -14.64 3.13 13.52
N ILE A 144 -15.18 4.13 14.24
CA ILE A 144 -14.37 4.98 15.13
C ILE A 144 -13.70 4.15 16.24
N ALA A 145 -14.41 3.17 16.83
CA ALA A 145 -13.83 2.30 17.84
C ALA A 145 -12.64 1.49 17.30
N GLY A 146 -12.73 0.96 16.07
CA GLY A 146 -11.61 0.29 15.42
C GLY A 146 -10.44 1.22 15.11
N LEU A 147 -10.71 2.46 14.70
CA LEU A 147 -9.67 3.47 14.50
C LEU A 147 -8.96 3.83 15.81
N LEU A 148 -9.71 4.02 16.90
CA LEU A 148 -9.14 4.29 18.23
C LEU A 148 -8.29 3.11 18.72
N PHE A 149 -8.75 1.88 18.51
CA PHE A 149 -7.97 0.68 18.80
C PHE A 149 -6.66 0.66 18.01
N TYR A 150 -6.71 0.99 16.71
CA TYR A 150 -5.53 1.04 15.87
C TYR A 150 -4.52 2.09 16.32
N LEU A 151 -4.98 3.31 16.65
CA LEU A 151 -4.12 4.38 17.18
C LEU A 151 -3.52 4.00 18.54
N ALA A 152 -4.30 3.37 19.41
CA ALA A 152 -3.80 2.85 20.69
C ALA A 152 -2.74 1.76 20.50
N ALA A 153 -2.92 0.87 19.51
CA ALA A 153 -1.94 -0.16 19.18
C ALA A 153 -0.63 0.43 18.65
N LEU A 154 -0.71 1.44 17.78
CA LEU A 154 0.47 2.17 17.29
C LEU A 154 1.20 2.90 18.42
N PHE A 155 0.45 3.54 19.32
CA PHE A 155 1.02 4.22 20.49
C PHE A 155 1.70 3.23 21.44
N ALA A 156 1.06 2.10 21.73
CA ALA A 156 1.65 1.04 22.56
C ALA A 156 2.93 0.47 21.92
N ALA A 157 2.94 0.25 20.61
CA ALA A 157 4.13 -0.19 19.89
C ALA A 157 5.26 0.85 19.97
N TYR A 158 4.95 2.12 19.79
CA TYR A 158 5.91 3.23 19.96
C TYR A 158 6.52 3.28 21.37
N GLN A 159 5.68 3.16 22.40
CA GLN A 159 6.15 3.14 23.80
C GLN A 159 7.07 1.95 24.10
N LEU A 160 6.75 0.78 23.55
CA LEU A 160 7.62 -0.40 23.68
C LEU A 160 8.99 -0.19 23.00
N MET A 161 9.01 0.47 21.84
CA MET A 161 10.27 0.75 21.14
C MET A 161 11.15 1.78 21.85
N VAL A 162 10.55 2.84 22.38
CA VAL A 162 11.27 3.97 23.00
C VAL A 162 11.58 3.72 24.47
N ASN A 163 10.57 3.38 25.26
CA ASN A 163 10.68 3.31 26.72
C ASN A 163 10.95 1.88 27.24
N LYS A 164 10.83 0.86 26.39
CA LYS A 164 10.95 -0.57 26.75
C LYS A 164 10.08 -0.99 27.95
N GLN A 165 9.04 -0.23 28.25
CA GLN A 165 8.13 -0.46 29.35
C GLN A 165 6.70 -0.53 28.80
N PHE A 166 5.94 -1.48 29.30
CA PHE A 166 4.52 -1.63 29.03
C PHE A 166 3.77 -1.41 30.32
N GLY A 167 3.13 -0.25 30.45
CA GLY A 167 2.46 0.16 31.67
C GLY A 167 0.97 -0.19 31.67
N LEU A 168 0.32 0.10 32.79
CA LEU A 168 -1.11 -0.11 32.99
C LEU A 168 -1.96 0.81 32.10
N LEU A 169 -1.43 1.99 31.74
CA LEU A 169 -2.12 2.95 30.88
C LEU A 169 -2.27 2.44 29.44
N GLU A 170 -1.25 1.81 28.88
CA GLU A 170 -1.25 1.24 27.54
C GLU A 170 -2.30 0.11 27.43
N ILE A 171 -2.42 -0.70 28.49
CA ILE A 171 -3.45 -1.75 28.57
C ILE A 171 -4.84 -1.12 28.57
N ILE A 172 -5.07 -0.06 29.33
CA ILE A 172 -6.36 0.63 29.38
C ILE A 172 -6.72 1.23 28.01
N TYR A 173 -5.76 1.89 27.32
CA TYR A 173 -6.00 2.45 25.98
C TYR A 173 -6.33 1.40 24.93
N LEU A 174 -5.79 0.18 25.04
CA LEU A 174 -6.10 -0.93 24.15
C LEU A 174 -7.46 -1.59 24.50
N LEU A 175 -7.72 -1.80 25.80
CA LEU A 175 -8.92 -2.51 26.22
C LEU A 175 -10.20 -1.65 26.11
N ALA A 176 -10.10 -0.32 26.28
CA ALA A 176 -11.27 0.54 26.20
C ALA A 176 -11.99 0.47 24.85
N PRO A 177 -11.36 0.75 23.69
CA PRO A 177 -12.04 0.65 22.41
C PRO A 177 -12.44 -0.80 22.09
N LEU A 178 -11.64 -1.79 22.50
CA LEU A 178 -11.95 -3.21 22.30
C LEU A 178 -13.24 -3.61 23.03
N SER A 179 -13.43 -3.14 24.27
CA SER A 179 -14.66 -3.40 25.06
C SER A 179 -15.91 -2.82 24.38
N PHE A 180 -15.82 -1.64 23.74
CA PHE A 180 -16.91 -1.07 22.96
C PHE A 180 -17.27 -1.93 21.75
N ILE A 181 -16.26 -2.43 21.03
CA ILE A 181 -16.45 -3.31 19.88
C ILE A 181 -17.09 -4.63 20.32
N MET A 182 -16.57 -5.27 21.36
CA MET A 182 -17.13 -6.52 21.90
C MET A 182 -18.59 -6.35 22.35
N ARG A 183 -18.91 -5.24 23.02
CA ARG A 183 -20.27 -4.94 23.47
C ARG A 183 -21.22 -4.72 22.28
N PHE A 184 -20.76 -4.11 21.21
CA PHE A 184 -21.53 -3.91 19.98
C PHE A 184 -21.82 -5.25 19.30
N GLN A 185 -20.81 -6.10 19.11
CA GLN A 185 -20.94 -7.43 18.53
C GLN A 185 -21.88 -8.31 19.36
N TRP A 186 -21.76 -8.22 20.69
CA TRP A 186 -22.66 -8.92 21.61
C TRP A 186 -24.13 -8.55 21.41
N LYS A 187 -24.43 -7.27 21.19
CA LYS A 187 -25.80 -6.80 20.93
C LYS A 187 -26.32 -7.21 19.55
N GLN A 188 -25.43 -7.35 18.58
CA GLN A 188 -25.81 -7.66 17.21
C GLN A 188 -26.06 -9.16 16.99
N SER A 189 -25.45 -10.03 17.79
CA SER A 189 -25.63 -11.47 17.73
C SER A 189 -26.97 -11.86 18.37
N THR A 190 -27.83 -12.57 17.60
CA THR A 190 -29.11 -13.14 18.04
C THR A 190 -29.01 -14.61 18.43
N ALA A 191 -27.78 -15.17 18.41
CA ALA A 191 -27.50 -16.58 18.68
C ALA A 191 -27.63 -16.95 20.16
N GLY A 192 -27.57 -18.23 20.47
CA GLY A 192 -27.53 -18.76 21.84
C GLY A 192 -26.32 -18.27 22.61
N LEU A 193 -26.36 -18.34 23.95
CA LEU A 193 -25.33 -17.71 24.81
C LEU A 193 -23.92 -18.22 24.49
N PHE A 194 -23.75 -19.52 24.31
CA PHE A 194 -22.44 -20.11 23.99
C PHE A 194 -21.93 -19.67 22.60
N GLU A 195 -22.80 -19.72 21.61
CA GLU A 195 -22.49 -19.32 20.25
C GLU A 195 -22.13 -17.81 20.16
N ARG A 196 -22.87 -16.98 20.93
CA ARG A 196 -22.58 -15.54 21.03
C ARG A 196 -21.20 -15.24 21.62
N ILE A 197 -20.80 -15.93 22.70
CA ILE A 197 -19.46 -15.80 23.28
C ILE A 197 -18.41 -16.15 22.23
N LEU A 198 -18.61 -17.25 21.51
CA LEU A 198 -17.68 -17.76 20.52
C LEU A 198 -17.54 -16.80 19.32
N VAL A 199 -18.65 -16.25 18.82
CA VAL A 199 -18.64 -15.26 17.74
C VAL A 199 -17.88 -14.00 18.16
N VAL A 200 -18.20 -13.41 19.32
CA VAL A 200 -17.52 -12.21 19.80
C VAL A 200 -16.02 -12.44 20.00
N PHE A 201 -15.66 -13.60 20.52
CA PHE A 201 -14.25 -13.97 20.70
C PHE A 201 -13.51 -14.08 19.36
N ILE A 202 -14.09 -14.80 18.37
CA ILE A 202 -13.48 -14.97 17.05
C ILE A 202 -13.36 -13.62 16.32
N GLU A 203 -14.41 -12.81 16.28
CA GLU A 203 -14.38 -11.50 15.61
C GLU A 203 -13.38 -10.52 16.27
N THR A 204 -13.24 -10.61 17.59
CA THR A 204 -12.25 -9.79 18.32
C THR A 204 -10.82 -10.23 18.00
N LEU A 205 -10.57 -11.54 17.98
CA LEU A 205 -9.27 -12.07 17.55
C LEU A 205 -8.95 -11.70 16.11
N GLU A 206 -9.92 -11.84 15.21
CA GLU A 206 -9.77 -11.44 13.80
C GLU A 206 -9.39 -9.96 13.68
N LEU A 207 -10.04 -9.08 14.43
CA LEU A 207 -9.71 -7.66 14.45
C LEU A 207 -8.25 -7.41 14.89
N ILE A 208 -7.80 -8.05 15.95
CA ILE A 208 -6.44 -7.90 16.47
C ILE A 208 -5.44 -8.41 15.43
N ILE A 209 -5.64 -9.62 14.94
CA ILE A 209 -4.73 -10.27 13.96
C ILE A 209 -4.70 -9.46 12.67
N SER A 210 -5.85 -9.04 12.14
CA SER A 210 -5.91 -8.26 10.91
C SER A 210 -5.24 -6.90 11.05
N THR A 211 -5.35 -6.25 12.21
CA THR A 211 -4.71 -4.96 12.49
C THR A 211 -3.19 -5.06 12.46
N VAL A 212 -2.64 -6.08 13.12
CA VAL A 212 -1.19 -6.34 13.14
C VAL A 212 -0.72 -6.77 11.74
N SER A 213 -1.39 -7.72 11.12
CA SER A 213 -1.04 -8.26 9.81
C SER A 213 -1.06 -7.17 8.73
N SER A 214 -2.10 -6.34 8.68
CA SER A 214 -2.19 -5.26 7.71
C SER A 214 -1.06 -4.24 7.87
N THR A 215 -0.70 -3.88 9.11
CA THR A 215 0.40 -2.95 9.36
C THR A 215 1.74 -3.56 8.92
N LEU A 216 2.01 -4.82 9.27
CA LEU A 216 3.23 -5.53 8.88
C LEU A 216 3.33 -5.76 7.37
N SER A 217 2.21 -5.85 6.66
CA SER A 217 2.19 -6.00 5.19
C SER A 217 2.89 -4.85 4.47
N PHE A 218 2.94 -3.65 5.07
CA PHE A 218 3.64 -2.50 4.50
C PHE A 218 5.16 -2.58 4.63
N LEU A 219 5.71 -3.49 5.45
CA LEU A 219 7.16 -3.79 5.44
C LEU A 219 7.64 -4.25 4.07
N ARG A 220 6.75 -4.74 3.24
CA ARG A 220 7.03 -5.11 1.86
C ARG A 220 7.54 -3.91 1.05
N VAL A 221 7.08 -2.70 1.32
CA VAL A 221 7.57 -1.49 0.65
C VAL A 221 9.07 -1.32 0.90
N ALA A 222 9.50 -1.44 2.15
CA ALA A 222 10.91 -1.38 2.50
C ALA A 222 11.69 -2.58 1.97
N ALA A 223 11.12 -3.80 2.04
CA ALA A 223 11.77 -5.01 1.56
C ALA A 223 12.09 -4.93 0.06
N PHE A 224 11.17 -4.43 -0.78
CA PHE A 224 11.40 -4.27 -2.21
C PHE A 224 12.36 -3.13 -2.51
N SER A 225 12.33 -2.03 -1.76
CA SER A 225 13.34 -0.96 -1.88
C SER A 225 14.75 -1.48 -1.61
N LEU A 226 14.94 -2.28 -0.55
CA LEU A 226 16.23 -2.91 -0.24
C LEU A 226 16.63 -3.97 -1.27
N ASN A 227 15.66 -4.76 -1.76
CA ASN A 227 15.89 -5.78 -2.78
C ASN A 227 16.38 -5.16 -4.09
N HIS A 228 15.83 -4.02 -4.49
CA HIS A 228 16.23 -3.28 -5.69
C HIS A 228 17.73 -2.96 -5.67
N ILE A 229 18.20 -2.40 -4.57
CA ILE A 229 19.62 -2.05 -4.39
C ILE A 229 20.50 -3.30 -4.33
N ALA A 230 20.04 -4.35 -3.63
CA ALA A 230 20.76 -5.61 -3.55
C ALA A 230 20.92 -6.28 -4.92
N LEU A 231 19.88 -6.24 -5.77
CA LEU A 231 19.95 -6.76 -7.14
C LEU A 231 20.93 -5.95 -7.99
N ALA A 232 20.89 -4.62 -7.91
CA ALA A 232 21.85 -3.77 -8.60
C ALA A 232 23.29 -4.07 -8.17
N ALA A 233 23.56 -4.17 -6.87
CA ALA A 233 24.86 -4.53 -6.32
C ALA A 233 25.32 -5.92 -6.81
N ALA A 234 24.43 -6.90 -6.91
CA ALA A 234 24.75 -8.22 -7.46
C ALA A 234 25.16 -8.16 -8.93
N VAL A 235 24.43 -7.38 -9.76
CA VAL A 235 24.76 -7.19 -11.17
C VAL A 235 26.15 -6.57 -11.30
N PHE A 236 26.49 -5.54 -10.52
CA PHE A 236 27.83 -4.92 -10.56
C PHE A 236 28.93 -5.82 -10.05
N SER A 237 28.67 -6.63 -9.01
CA SER A 237 29.62 -7.62 -8.52
C SER A 237 29.98 -8.63 -9.61
N ILE A 238 28.98 -9.16 -10.33
CA ILE A 238 29.21 -10.08 -11.44
C ILE A 238 29.96 -9.38 -12.58
N ALA A 239 29.55 -8.16 -12.94
CA ALA A 239 30.19 -7.39 -13.99
C ALA A 239 31.66 -7.08 -13.71
N SER A 240 32.03 -6.83 -12.44
CA SER A 240 33.41 -6.55 -12.04
C SER A 240 34.35 -7.75 -12.15
N MET A 241 33.81 -8.98 -12.22
CA MET A 241 34.58 -10.20 -12.40
C MET A 241 34.85 -10.54 -13.87
N MET A 242 34.31 -9.78 -14.80
CA MET A 242 34.42 -10.03 -16.24
C MET A 242 35.42 -9.08 -16.90
N ASP A 243 35.85 -9.44 -18.12
CA ASP A 243 36.61 -8.57 -19.00
C ASP A 243 35.80 -7.33 -19.41
N MET A 244 36.44 -6.36 -20.05
CA MET A 244 35.81 -5.06 -20.38
C MET A 244 34.52 -5.22 -21.21
N THR A 245 34.49 -6.14 -22.15
CA THR A 245 33.30 -6.41 -22.99
C THR A 245 32.21 -7.12 -22.17
N GLY A 246 32.56 -8.14 -21.42
CA GLY A 246 31.65 -8.87 -20.54
C GLY A 246 31.04 -7.96 -19.46
N HIS A 247 31.83 -7.03 -18.91
CA HIS A 247 31.34 -6.04 -17.95
C HIS A 247 30.13 -5.25 -18.49
N TRP A 248 30.30 -4.61 -19.64
CA TRP A 248 29.21 -3.79 -20.22
C TRP A 248 28.00 -4.63 -20.64
N VAL A 249 28.23 -5.82 -21.19
CA VAL A 249 27.13 -6.75 -21.52
C VAL A 249 26.33 -7.13 -20.26
N THR A 250 27.03 -7.47 -19.17
CA THR A 250 26.39 -7.84 -17.90
C THR A 250 25.62 -6.68 -17.29
N VAL A 251 26.18 -5.47 -17.29
CA VAL A 251 25.49 -4.27 -16.79
C VAL A 251 24.22 -3.98 -17.59
N VAL A 252 24.29 -4.02 -18.92
CA VAL A 252 23.11 -3.73 -19.76
C VAL A 252 22.03 -4.80 -19.58
N LEU A 253 22.39 -6.09 -19.67
CA LEU A 253 21.42 -7.19 -19.51
C LEU A 253 20.85 -7.23 -18.09
N GLY A 254 21.66 -6.98 -17.07
CA GLY A 254 21.24 -6.90 -15.67
C GLY A 254 20.24 -5.77 -15.43
N ASN A 255 20.50 -4.58 -15.96
CA ASN A 255 19.55 -3.47 -15.85
C ASN A 255 18.23 -3.73 -16.60
N ILE A 256 18.29 -4.35 -17.80
CA ILE A 256 17.07 -4.76 -18.51
C ILE A 256 16.27 -5.76 -17.67
N PHE A 257 16.94 -6.75 -17.08
CA PHE A 257 16.33 -7.75 -16.21
C PHE A 257 15.65 -7.09 -14.99
N ILE A 258 16.34 -6.17 -14.31
CA ILE A 258 15.79 -5.42 -13.17
C ILE A 258 14.54 -4.64 -13.61
N ILE A 259 14.61 -3.87 -14.69
CA ILE A 259 13.48 -3.05 -15.14
C ILE A 259 12.26 -3.91 -15.46
N VAL A 260 12.44 -4.99 -16.21
CA VAL A 260 11.33 -5.81 -16.70
C VAL A 260 10.76 -6.69 -15.58
N LEU A 261 11.61 -7.46 -14.91
CA LEU A 261 11.14 -8.45 -13.94
C LEU A 261 10.79 -7.80 -12.61
N GLU A 262 11.69 -7.03 -12.02
CA GLU A 262 11.43 -6.40 -10.73
C GLU A 262 10.37 -5.31 -10.85
N GLY A 263 10.40 -4.48 -11.90
CA GLY A 263 9.36 -3.47 -12.15
C GLY A 263 7.95 -4.09 -12.25
N ALA A 264 7.82 -5.25 -12.94
CA ALA A 264 6.55 -5.97 -13.00
C ALA A 264 6.12 -6.52 -11.63
N ILE A 265 7.05 -7.14 -10.88
CA ILE A 265 6.77 -7.67 -9.55
C ILE A 265 6.35 -6.55 -8.59
N VAL A 266 7.06 -5.43 -8.57
CA VAL A 266 6.75 -4.27 -7.73
C VAL A 266 5.37 -3.71 -8.07
N ALA A 267 5.02 -3.58 -9.35
CA ALA A 267 3.69 -3.13 -9.76
C ALA A 267 2.58 -4.05 -9.23
N ILE A 268 2.77 -5.38 -9.29
CA ILE A 268 1.83 -6.36 -8.73
C ILE A 268 1.75 -6.27 -7.21
N GLN A 269 2.88 -6.09 -6.51
CA GLN A 269 2.90 -5.98 -5.06
C GLN A 269 2.23 -4.70 -4.54
N CYS A 270 2.37 -3.58 -5.27
CA CYS A 270 1.61 -2.36 -4.98
C CYS A 270 0.10 -2.59 -5.14
N LEU A 271 -0.35 -3.25 -6.24
CA LEU A 271 -1.76 -3.61 -6.42
C LEU A 271 -2.28 -4.48 -5.29
N ARG A 272 -1.47 -5.44 -4.83
CA ARG A 272 -1.83 -6.31 -3.73
C ARG A 272 -2.04 -5.54 -2.43
N LEU A 273 -1.17 -4.58 -2.10
CA LEU A 273 -1.34 -3.74 -0.92
C LEU A 273 -2.62 -2.90 -1.01
N GLU A 274 -2.89 -2.31 -2.17
CA GLU A 274 -4.11 -1.53 -2.39
C GLU A 274 -5.38 -2.35 -2.22
N TYR A 275 -5.45 -3.52 -2.83
CA TYR A 275 -6.65 -4.34 -2.83
C TYR A 275 -6.92 -4.99 -1.47
N TYR A 276 -5.90 -5.59 -0.85
CA TYR A 276 -6.10 -6.37 0.36
C TYR A 276 -6.04 -5.53 1.64
N GLU A 277 -5.20 -4.48 1.69
CA GLU A 277 -5.06 -3.67 2.89
C GLU A 277 -5.93 -2.40 2.83
N GLY A 278 -6.09 -1.80 1.64
CA GLY A 278 -6.89 -0.60 1.44
C GLY A 278 -8.36 -0.89 1.21
N PHE A 279 -8.70 -1.45 0.04
CA PHE A 279 -10.09 -1.58 -0.41
C PHE A 279 -10.94 -2.48 0.51
N SER A 280 -10.37 -3.56 1.04
CA SER A 280 -11.07 -4.46 1.96
C SER A 280 -11.70 -3.76 3.18
N ARG A 281 -11.23 -2.55 3.53
CA ARG A 281 -11.71 -1.79 4.68
C ARG A 281 -12.93 -0.93 4.37
N PHE A 282 -12.95 -0.23 3.22
CA PHE A 282 -13.98 0.77 2.92
C PHE A 282 -14.73 0.54 1.62
N PHE A 283 -14.33 -0.41 0.80
CA PHE A 283 -14.87 -0.64 -0.52
C PHE A 283 -15.46 -2.06 -0.65
N SER A 284 -16.74 -2.18 -0.97
CA SER A 284 -17.42 -3.48 -1.07
C SER A 284 -17.31 -4.11 -2.46
N GLY A 285 -17.13 -3.31 -3.50
CA GLY A 285 -17.05 -3.77 -4.89
C GLY A 285 -18.33 -4.40 -5.46
N LYS A 286 -19.47 -4.28 -4.76
CA LYS A 286 -20.76 -4.92 -5.12
C LYS A 286 -21.67 -4.01 -5.97
N GLY A 287 -21.18 -2.88 -6.44
CA GLY A 287 -21.93 -1.97 -7.30
C GLY A 287 -22.25 -2.58 -8.66
N LYS A 288 -23.30 -2.08 -9.31
CA LYS A 288 -23.70 -2.50 -10.66
C LYS A 288 -23.32 -1.40 -11.66
N ALA A 289 -22.70 -1.80 -12.77
CA ALA A 289 -22.43 -0.89 -13.87
C ALA A 289 -23.75 -0.37 -14.46
N PHE A 290 -23.85 0.94 -14.68
CA PHE A 290 -24.97 1.53 -15.39
C PHE A 290 -24.95 1.06 -16.86
N LYS A 291 -26.00 0.33 -17.25
CA LYS A 291 -26.25 -0.04 -18.65
C LYS A 291 -27.46 0.76 -19.14
N PRO A 292 -27.25 1.78 -20.01
CA PRO A 292 -28.39 2.50 -20.60
C PRO A 292 -29.23 1.54 -21.41
N LEU A 293 -30.57 1.65 -21.30
CA LEU A 293 -31.51 0.98 -22.18
C LEU A 293 -31.27 1.52 -23.60
N LYS A 294 -30.77 0.68 -24.47
CA LYS A 294 -30.79 0.94 -25.92
C LYS A 294 -32.13 0.44 -26.43
N LEU A 295 -33.00 1.32 -26.79
CA LEU A 295 -34.12 1.02 -27.64
C LEU A 295 -33.52 0.86 -29.06
N ASP A 296 -33.47 -0.35 -29.57
CA ASP A 296 -33.25 -0.59 -30.99
C ASP A 296 -34.54 -0.11 -31.71
N ILE A 297 -34.45 1.12 -32.24
CA ILE A 297 -35.46 1.73 -33.11
C ILE A 297 -35.02 1.45 -34.53
#